data_af99b7e3c60b9e00bf3b3628dd807be3
#
_entry.id   af99b7e3c60b9e00bf3b3628dd807be3
#
_cell.length_a   1.000
_cell.length_b   1.000
_cell.length_c   1.000
_cell.angle_alpha   90.00
_cell.angle_beta   90.00
_cell.angle_gamma   90.00
#
_symmetry.space_group_name_H-M   'P 1'
#
loop_
_entity.id
_entity.type
_entity.pdbx_description
1 polymer ?
#
loop_
_entity_poly.entity_id
_entity_poly.type
_entity_poly.pdbx_seq_one_letter_code
_entity_poly.pdbx_strand_id
1 'polypeptide(L)'
;MARPDLSYLKNVFLFLFGLPLGLLTGLSAISGSVFGVPVVRRLLGLRPARAVGVGLTLTFFAALAGILSYAQHGEVQLGLALLLFAFQTLGALIAERLLVSRPNLERLPLLWGALIIAGGLVMLALGFGLLHGPRLPHAITSRGIEFYELAAILAAGVGLISRVFGLGGVLIVPAAIYGLGLPPHVAQGTALVVLAVAGLPPLLVHVRRGDVEPQSATWLSAGAVLGALTGALLAITRSDQALVVVFGLLLTVMGLQMCRREATGAYPTASAGE
;
A
#
# COMPACT_ATOMS: atom_id res chain seq x y z
N MET A 1 -7.05 42.77 -13.93
CA MET A 1 -6.98 41.50 -13.18
C MET A 1 -6.57 40.40 -14.13
N ALA A 2 -5.34 39.91 -14.06
CA ALA A 2 -4.85 38.81 -14.90
C ALA A 2 -5.63 37.55 -14.52
N ARG A 3 -6.19 36.87 -15.53
CA ARG A 3 -6.80 35.53 -15.32
C ARG A 3 -5.71 34.63 -14.77
N PRO A 4 -5.92 33.97 -13.61
CA PRO A 4 -4.93 33.01 -13.11
C PRO A 4 -4.71 31.96 -14.20
N ASP A 5 -3.44 31.74 -14.56
CA ASP A 5 -3.08 30.73 -15.56
C ASP A 5 -3.67 29.39 -15.15
N LEU A 6 -4.46 28.79 -16.04
CA LEU A 6 -5.11 27.48 -15.85
C LEU A 6 -4.09 26.41 -15.40
N SER A 7 -2.83 26.58 -15.80
CA SER A 7 -1.71 25.73 -15.37
C SER A 7 -1.41 25.86 -13.87
N TYR A 8 -1.46 27.06 -13.32
CA TYR A 8 -1.23 27.31 -11.88
C TYR A 8 -2.33 26.68 -11.04
N LEU A 9 -3.58 26.87 -11.40
CA LEU A 9 -4.72 26.25 -10.71
C LEU A 9 -4.66 24.72 -10.72
N LYS A 10 -4.27 24.13 -11.86
CA LYS A 10 -4.03 22.69 -11.98
C LYS A 10 -2.94 22.22 -11.00
N ASN A 11 -1.82 22.92 -10.93
CA ASN A 11 -0.70 22.57 -10.06
C ASN A 11 -1.08 22.63 -8.58
N VAL A 12 -1.75 23.70 -8.14
CA VAL A 12 -2.24 23.87 -6.78
C VAL A 12 -3.23 22.74 -6.43
N PHE A 13 -4.15 22.44 -7.34
CA PHE A 13 -5.09 21.35 -7.15
C PHE A 13 -4.39 20.00 -6.98
N LEU A 14 -3.39 19.69 -7.81
CA LEU A 14 -2.62 18.45 -7.71
C LEU A 14 -1.86 18.37 -6.39
N PHE A 15 -1.24 19.45 -5.95
CA PHE A 15 -0.58 19.54 -4.67
C PHE A 15 -1.54 19.28 -3.50
N LEU A 16 -2.67 19.98 -3.48
CA LEU A 16 -3.69 19.79 -2.44
C LEU A 16 -4.28 18.37 -2.44
N PHE A 17 -4.44 17.77 -3.63
CA PHE A 17 -4.90 16.39 -3.75
C PHE A 17 -3.83 15.37 -3.33
N GLY A 18 -2.56 15.70 -3.48
CA GLY A 18 -1.43 14.90 -2.99
C GLY A 18 -1.39 14.76 -1.47
N LEU A 19 -1.78 15.81 -0.74
CA LEU A 19 -1.76 15.83 0.73
C LEU A 19 -2.51 14.66 1.37
N PRO A 20 -3.82 14.43 1.10
CA PRO A 20 -4.55 13.30 1.69
C PRO A 20 -4.01 11.93 1.25
N LEU A 21 -3.53 11.80 0.01
CA LEU A 21 -2.94 10.55 -0.48
C LEU A 21 -1.64 10.21 0.25
N GLY A 22 -0.80 11.22 0.46
CA GLY A 22 0.41 11.08 1.24
C GLY A 22 0.13 10.80 2.71
N LEU A 23 -0.82 11.52 3.31
CA LEU A 23 -1.24 11.32 4.69
C LEU A 23 -1.69 9.87 4.93
N LEU A 24 -2.50 9.32 4.02
CA LEU A 24 -2.90 7.91 4.07
C LEU A 24 -1.69 6.98 3.95
N THR A 25 -0.75 7.26 3.05
CA THR A 25 0.46 6.44 2.88
C THR A 25 1.33 6.47 4.14
N GLY A 26 1.60 7.64 4.69
CA GLY A 26 2.42 7.80 5.90
C GLY A 26 1.79 7.18 7.14
N LEU A 27 0.45 7.29 7.26
CA LEU A 27 -0.29 6.81 8.42
C LEU A 27 -0.51 5.30 8.41
N SER A 28 -0.57 4.67 7.23
CA SER A 28 -0.97 3.25 7.11
C SER A 28 -0.03 2.37 6.32
N ALA A 29 1.02 2.92 5.72
CA ALA A 29 1.88 2.24 4.74
C ALA A 29 1.12 1.65 3.53
N ILE A 30 -0.12 2.11 3.28
CA ILE A 30 -0.88 1.75 2.09
C ILE A 30 -0.45 2.67 0.94
N SER A 31 -0.24 2.08 -0.24
CA SER A 31 0.12 2.86 -1.43
C SER A 31 -0.95 3.91 -1.77
N GLY A 32 -0.58 5.18 -1.77
CA GLY A 32 -1.46 6.27 -2.21
C GLY A 32 -1.94 6.13 -3.65
N SER A 33 -1.22 5.38 -4.49
CA SER A 33 -1.62 5.11 -5.88
C SER A 33 -2.93 4.32 -5.98
N VAL A 34 -3.27 3.49 -5.01
CA VAL A 34 -4.51 2.71 -5.00
C VAL A 34 -5.75 3.61 -5.11
N PHE A 35 -5.70 4.73 -4.38
CA PHE A 35 -6.77 5.74 -4.42
C PHE A 35 -6.50 6.82 -5.46
N GLY A 36 -5.24 7.17 -5.67
CA GLY A 36 -4.83 8.27 -6.54
C GLY A 36 -4.98 7.98 -8.03
N VAL A 37 -4.58 6.79 -8.50
CA VAL A 37 -4.60 6.44 -9.93
C VAL A 37 -5.99 6.59 -10.58
N PRO A 38 -7.09 6.05 -10.00
CA PRO A 38 -8.42 6.22 -10.59
C PRO A 38 -8.85 7.68 -10.67
N VAL A 39 -8.52 8.48 -9.67
CA VAL A 39 -8.89 9.89 -9.58
C VAL A 39 -8.06 10.70 -10.56
N VAL A 40 -6.74 10.55 -10.57
CA VAL A 40 -5.83 11.23 -11.50
C VAL A 40 -6.19 10.92 -12.95
N ARG A 41 -6.51 9.64 -13.25
CA ARG A 41 -6.96 9.24 -14.59
C ARG A 41 -8.22 9.98 -15.03
N ARG A 42 -9.23 10.09 -14.15
CA ARG A 42 -10.49 10.76 -14.46
C ARG A 42 -10.34 12.27 -14.56
N LEU A 43 -9.61 12.88 -13.63
CA LEU A 43 -9.47 14.35 -13.55
C LEU A 43 -8.55 14.92 -14.62
N LEU A 44 -7.45 14.22 -14.94
CA LEU A 44 -6.47 14.69 -15.90
C LEU A 44 -6.64 14.07 -17.30
N GLY A 45 -7.57 13.14 -17.47
CA GLY A 45 -7.77 12.44 -18.75
C GLY A 45 -6.54 11.62 -19.18
N LEU A 46 -5.68 11.21 -18.26
CA LEU A 46 -4.44 10.51 -18.57
C LEU A 46 -4.71 9.08 -19.08
N ARG A 47 -3.86 8.63 -20.02
CA ARG A 47 -3.81 7.22 -20.40
C ARG A 47 -3.50 6.36 -19.17
N PRO A 48 -4.03 5.11 -19.07
CA PRO A 48 -3.83 4.25 -17.91
C PRO A 48 -2.37 4.12 -17.48
N ALA A 49 -1.44 3.88 -18.42
CA ALA A 49 -0.02 3.76 -18.15
C ALA A 49 0.57 5.02 -17.48
N ARG A 50 0.20 6.22 -17.97
CA ARG A 50 0.66 7.48 -17.40
C ARG A 50 0.09 7.74 -16.00
N ALA A 51 -1.18 7.41 -15.77
CA ALA A 51 -1.78 7.54 -14.46
C ALA A 51 -1.10 6.62 -13.42
N VAL A 52 -0.73 5.40 -13.83
CA VAL A 52 0.04 4.47 -13.00
C VAL A 52 1.44 5.01 -12.72
N GLY A 53 2.16 5.52 -13.74
CA GLY A 53 3.49 6.11 -13.57
C GLY A 53 3.48 7.29 -12.58
N VAL A 54 2.50 8.20 -12.68
CA VAL A 54 2.31 9.31 -11.73
C VAL A 54 2.00 8.78 -10.32
N GLY A 55 1.14 7.76 -10.19
CA GLY A 55 0.78 7.15 -8.91
C GLY A 55 1.97 6.45 -8.23
N LEU A 56 2.81 5.75 -9.01
CA LEU A 56 4.03 5.11 -8.50
C LEU A 56 5.03 6.16 -8.00
N THR A 57 5.20 7.26 -8.74
CA THR A 57 6.08 8.37 -8.33
C THR A 57 5.61 8.96 -7.00
N LEU A 58 4.33 9.29 -6.88
CA LEU A 58 3.72 9.77 -5.65
C LEU A 58 3.98 8.81 -4.48
N THR A 59 3.68 7.52 -4.68
CA THR A 59 3.82 6.51 -3.63
C THR A 59 5.26 6.36 -3.18
N PHE A 60 6.21 6.35 -4.12
CA PHE A 60 7.63 6.23 -3.82
C PHE A 60 8.13 7.39 -2.94
N PHE A 61 7.85 8.64 -3.33
CA PHE A 61 8.28 9.80 -2.56
C PHE A 61 7.53 9.93 -1.22
N ALA A 62 6.24 9.60 -1.17
CA ALA A 62 5.49 9.55 0.08
C ALA A 62 6.04 8.48 1.03
N ALA A 63 6.39 7.29 0.52
CA ALA A 63 7.00 6.25 1.33
C ALA A 63 8.35 6.68 1.90
N LEU A 64 9.23 7.30 1.09
CA LEU A 64 10.50 7.83 1.58
C LEU A 64 10.32 8.87 2.69
N ALA A 65 9.37 9.78 2.53
CA ALA A 65 9.04 10.78 3.55
C ALA A 65 8.52 10.14 4.84
N GLY A 66 7.63 9.15 4.73
CA GLY A 66 7.16 8.38 5.88
C GLY A 66 8.27 7.61 6.58
N ILE A 67 9.14 6.92 5.82
CA ILE A 67 10.31 6.21 6.36
C ILE A 67 11.17 7.15 7.20
N LEU A 68 11.42 8.37 6.71
CA LEU A 68 12.23 9.35 7.45
C LEU A 68 11.63 9.66 8.81
N SER A 69 10.30 9.86 8.90
CA SER A 69 9.62 10.13 10.16
C SER A 69 9.68 8.93 11.12
N TYR A 70 9.38 7.72 10.65
CA TYR A 70 9.44 6.52 11.49
C TYR A 70 10.87 6.17 11.91
N ALA A 71 11.86 6.36 11.03
CA ALA A 71 13.27 6.08 11.34
C ALA A 71 13.83 7.00 12.42
N GLN A 72 13.45 8.28 12.44
CA GLN A 72 13.83 9.23 13.49
C GLN A 72 13.31 8.82 14.88
N HIS A 73 12.24 8.04 14.94
CA HIS A 73 11.68 7.52 16.19
C HIS A 73 12.08 6.08 16.50
N GLY A 74 12.97 5.49 15.69
CA GLY A 74 13.43 4.11 15.90
C GLY A 74 12.43 3.02 15.50
N GLU A 75 11.37 3.39 14.78
CA GLU A 75 10.25 2.50 14.43
C GLU A 75 10.43 1.79 13.08
N VAL A 76 11.67 1.70 12.58
CA VAL A 76 12.00 1.02 11.32
C VAL A 76 12.98 -0.11 11.57
N GLN A 77 12.61 -1.33 11.18
CA GLN A 77 13.49 -2.49 11.20
C GLN A 77 13.98 -2.82 9.79
N LEU A 78 15.07 -2.18 9.36
CA LEU A 78 15.57 -2.29 7.98
C LEU A 78 15.89 -3.74 7.58
N GLY A 79 16.54 -4.53 8.44
CA GLY A 79 16.85 -5.93 8.16
C GLY A 79 15.60 -6.77 7.93
N LEU A 80 14.58 -6.58 8.78
CA LEU A 80 13.29 -7.25 8.61
C LEU A 80 12.58 -6.78 7.33
N ALA A 81 12.62 -5.48 7.02
CA ALA A 81 12.00 -4.95 5.81
C ALA A 81 12.59 -5.57 4.53
N LEU A 82 13.91 -5.72 4.47
CA LEU A 82 14.58 -6.34 3.33
C LEU A 82 14.25 -7.84 3.21
N LEU A 83 14.16 -8.54 4.34
CA LEU A 83 13.70 -9.93 4.37
C LEU A 83 12.25 -10.04 3.87
N LEU A 84 11.35 -9.23 4.42
CA LEU A 84 9.93 -9.22 3.99
C LEU A 84 9.82 -8.89 2.50
N PHE A 85 10.56 -7.92 1.99
CA PHE A 85 10.61 -7.59 0.57
C PHE A 85 11.07 -8.76 -0.30
N ALA A 86 12.17 -9.43 0.09
CA ALA A 86 12.74 -10.54 -0.67
C ALA A 86 11.74 -11.71 -0.79
N PHE A 87 11.16 -12.13 0.33
CA PHE A 87 10.22 -13.25 0.35
C PHE A 87 8.85 -12.88 -0.23
N GLN A 88 8.38 -11.65 -0.04
CA GLN A 88 7.18 -11.16 -0.72
C GLN A 88 7.36 -11.19 -2.25
N THR A 89 8.53 -10.75 -2.73
CA THR A 89 8.84 -10.80 -4.17
C THR A 89 8.90 -12.23 -4.68
N LEU A 90 9.53 -13.13 -3.92
CA LEU A 90 9.56 -14.56 -4.25
C LEU A 90 8.14 -15.16 -4.32
N GLY A 91 7.29 -14.87 -3.34
CA GLY A 91 5.90 -15.29 -3.34
C GLY A 91 5.11 -14.75 -4.53
N ALA A 92 5.33 -13.49 -4.92
CA ALA A 92 4.71 -12.89 -6.09
C ALA A 92 5.18 -13.55 -7.40
N LEU A 93 6.46 -13.90 -7.53
CA LEU A 93 6.99 -14.62 -8.69
C LEU A 93 6.44 -16.04 -8.80
N ILE A 94 6.29 -16.74 -7.66
CA ILE A 94 5.66 -18.07 -7.63
C ILE A 94 4.19 -17.95 -8.08
N ALA A 95 3.46 -16.95 -7.56
CA ALA A 95 2.08 -16.70 -7.96
C ALA A 95 1.95 -16.44 -9.47
N GLU A 96 2.86 -15.66 -10.05
CA GLU A 96 2.84 -15.36 -11.48
C GLU A 96 2.97 -16.63 -12.32
N ARG A 97 3.88 -17.55 -11.96
CA ARG A 97 4.02 -18.85 -12.63
C ARG A 97 2.78 -19.73 -12.46
N LEU A 98 2.18 -19.73 -11.28
CA LEU A 98 0.95 -20.50 -11.00
C LEU A 98 -0.26 -19.95 -11.78
N LEU A 99 -0.37 -18.61 -11.92
CA LEU A 99 -1.45 -17.96 -12.67
C LEU A 99 -1.39 -18.27 -14.17
N VAL A 100 -0.19 -18.30 -14.76
CA VAL A 100 -0.02 -18.73 -16.16
C VAL A 100 -0.58 -20.14 -16.39
N SER A 101 -0.47 -21.02 -15.36
CA SER A 101 -0.97 -22.40 -15.44
C SER A 101 -2.46 -22.56 -15.09
N ARG A 102 -3.07 -21.56 -14.43
CA ARG A 102 -4.47 -21.59 -13.94
C ARG A 102 -5.18 -20.25 -14.09
N PRO A 103 -5.60 -19.85 -15.28
CA PRO A 103 -6.22 -18.54 -15.54
C PRO A 103 -7.57 -18.32 -14.80
N ASN A 104 -8.18 -19.38 -14.28
CA ASN A 104 -9.45 -19.29 -13.57
C ASN A 104 -9.34 -18.69 -12.14
N LEU A 105 -8.13 -18.60 -11.56
CA LEU A 105 -7.93 -17.98 -10.24
C LEU A 105 -8.14 -16.45 -10.28
N GLU A 106 -7.96 -15.82 -11.43
CA GLU A 106 -8.21 -14.38 -11.60
C GLU A 106 -9.69 -14.01 -11.53
N ARG A 107 -10.60 -15.00 -11.58
CA ARG A 107 -12.05 -14.78 -11.65
C ARG A 107 -12.76 -14.74 -10.28
N LEU A 108 -12.03 -14.59 -9.18
CA LEU A 108 -12.60 -14.56 -7.84
C LEU A 108 -12.43 -13.21 -7.10
N PRO A 109 -12.46 -12.02 -7.78
CA PRO A 109 -12.24 -10.74 -7.09
C PRO A 109 -13.31 -10.44 -6.05
N LEU A 110 -14.56 -10.92 -6.23
CA LEU A 110 -15.63 -10.76 -5.26
C LEU A 110 -15.34 -11.50 -3.94
N LEU A 111 -14.87 -12.74 -4.03
CA LEU A 111 -14.49 -13.53 -2.86
C LEU A 111 -13.35 -12.84 -2.09
N TRP A 112 -12.38 -12.30 -2.81
CA TRP A 112 -11.23 -11.63 -2.20
C TRP A 112 -11.58 -10.25 -1.67
N GLY A 113 -12.43 -9.50 -2.36
CA GLY A 113 -13.02 -8.28 -1.81
C GLY A 113 -13.73 -8.54 -0.49
N ALA A 114 -14.52 -9.63 -0.41
CA ALA A 114 -15.20 -10.05 0.81
C ALA A 114 -14.21 -10.45 1.92
N LEU A 115 -13.12 -11.18 1.59
CA LEU A 115 -12.07 -11.54 2.55
C LEU A 115 -11.33 -10.32 3.09
N ILE A 116 -11.04 -9.33 2.25
CA ILE A 116 -10.41 -8.07 2.68
C ILE A 116 -11.35 -7.28 3.59
N ILE A 117 -12.65 -7.23 3.24
CA ILE A 117 -13.67 -6.61 4.10
C ILE A 117 -13.72 -7.33 5.45
N ALA A 118 -13.78 -8.66 5.44
CA ALA A 118 -13.80 -9.45 6.67
C ALA A 118 -12.54 -9.20 7.52
N GLY A 119 -11.35 -9.18 6.91
CA GLY A 119 -10.10 -8.81 7.59
C GLY A 119 -10.13 -7.41 8.17
N GLY A 120 -10.63 -6.43 7.42
CA GLY A 120 -10.82 -5.05 7.89
C GLY A 120 -11.79 -4.97 9.08
N LEU A 121 -12.93 -5.67 9.02
CA LEU A 121 -13.91 -5.73 10.10
C LEU A 121 -13.35 -6.41 11.36
N VAL A 122 -12.57 -7.49 11.20
CA VAL A 122 -11.87 -8.14 12.31
C VAL A 122 -10.88 -7.16 12.96
N MET A 123 -10.09 -6.41 12.16
CA MET A 123 -9.19 -5.39 12.70
C MET A 123 -9.95 -4.28 13.43
N LEU A 124 -11.09 -3.84 12.90
CA LEU A 124 -11.95 -2.87 13.60
C LEU A 124 -12.45 -3.44 14.94
N ALA A 125 -12.93 -4.68 14.96
CA ALA A 125 -13.39 -5.32 16.16
C ALA A 125 -12.27 -5.47 17.22
N LEU A 126 -11.05 -5.79 16.80
CA LEU A 126 -9.87 -5.83 17.65
C LEU A 126 -9.48 -4.43 18.18
N GLY A 127 -9.49 -3.42 17.30
CA GLY A 127 -9.17 -2.05 17.66
C GLY A 127 -10.18 -1.42 18.64
N PHE A 128 -11.47 -1.77 18.54
CA PHE A 128 -12.50 -1.36 19.50
C PHE A 128 -12.56 -2.24 20.75
N GLY A 129 -11.69 -3.25 20.87
CA GLY A 129 -11.67 -4.16 22.02
C GLY A 129 -12.86 -5.14 22.09
N LEU A 130 -13.62 -5.28 21.00
CA LEU A 130 -14.73 -6.23 20.89
C LEU A 130 -14.24 -7.68 20.76
N LEU A 131 -13.06 -7.86 20.21
CA LEU A 131 -12.35 -9.12 20.12
C LEU A 131 -10.99 -9.00 20.80
N HIS A 132 -10.56 -10.08 21.45
CA HIS A 132 -9.21 -10.19 21.98
C HIS A 132 -8.36 -10.87 20.90
N GLY A 133 -7.36 -10.14 20.38
CA GLY A 133 -6.44 -10.70 19.41
C GLY A 133 -5.63 -11.89 19.98
N PRO A 134 -5.18 -12.80 19.11
CA PRO A 134 -4.31 -13.88 19.55
C PRO A 134 -3.04 -13.29 20.18
N ARG A 135 -2.80 -13.58 21.45
CA ARG A 135 -1.52 -13.30 22.10
C ARG A 135 -0.56 -14.36 21.60
N LEU A 136 0.34 -13.98 20.71
CA LEU A 136 1.40 -14.89 20.30
C LEU A 136 2.22 -15.31 21.52
N PRO A 137 2.60 -16.59 21.66
CA PRO A 137 3.45 -17.06 22.75
C PRO A 137 4.75 -16.23 22.81
N HIS A 138 5.20 -15.89 24.01
CA HIS A 138 6.44 -15.15 24.25
C HIS A 138 7.68 -15.78 23.56
N ALA A 139 7.63 -17.06 23.24
CA ALA A 139 8.69 -17.78 22.53
C ALA A 139 8.97 -17.24 21.10
N ILE A 140 7.97 -16.67 20.44
CA ILE A 140 8.13 -16.09 19.08
C ILE A 140 8.60 -14.63 19.18
N THR A 141 8.45 -14.00 20.35
CA THR A 141 8.90 -12.62 20.61
C THR A 141 10.43 -12.53 20.83
N SER A 142 11.10 -13.66 21.17
CA SER A 142 12.56 -13.76 21.14
C SER A 142 12.97 -13.78 19.66
N ARG A 143 13.73 -12.78 19.21
CA ARG A 143 14.23 -12.62 17.81
C ARG A 143 15.21 -13.74 17.43
N GLY A 144 14.81 -15.00 17.64
CA GLY A 144 15.52 -16.17 17.19
C GLY A 144 15.32 -16.45 15.71
N ILE A 145 15.96 -17.48 15.21
CA ILE A 145 15.86 -17.90 13.80
C ILE A 145 14.41 -18.19 13.41
N GLU A 146 13.61 -18.74 14.32
CA GLU A 146 12.18 -19.06 14.13
C GLU A 146 11.35 -17.82 13.79
N PHE A 147 11.66 -16.67 14.36
CA PHE A 147 11.00 -15.39 14.05
C PHE A 147 11.21 -15.00 12.58
N TYR A 148 12.45 -15.11 12.09
CA TYR A 148 12.77 -14.76 10.70
C TYR A 148 12.23 -15.77 9.71
N GLU A 149 12.17 -17.06 10.06
CA GLU A 149 11.52 -18.10 9.26
C GLU A 149 10.02 -17.83 9.12
N LEU A 150 9.34 -17.54 10.23
CA LEU A 150 7.92 -17.17 10.20
C LEU A 150 7.69 -15.90 9.39
N ALA A 151 8.55 -14.88 9.54
CA ALA A 151 8.49 -13.65 8.75
C ALA A 151 8.63 -13.93 7.25
N ALA A 152 9.55 -14.81 6.87
CA ALA A 152 9.76 -15.22 5.49
C ALA A 152 8.53 -15.94 4.89
N ILE A 153 7.95 -16.90 5.63
CA ILE A 153 6.77 -17.64 5.21
C ILE A 153 5.57 -16.71 5.06
N LEU A 154 5.33 -15.84 6.05
CA LEU A 154 4.24 -14.87 6.00
C LEU A 154 4.41 -13.90 4.83
N ALA A 155 5.62 -13.38 4.61
CA ALA A 155 5.90 -12.47 3.51
C ALA A 155 5.71 -13.15 2.14
N ALA A 156 6.15 -14.39 1.98
CA ALA A 156 5.93 -15.17 0.76
C ALA A 156 4.42 -15.39 0.51
N GLY A 157 3.66 -15.74 1.55
CA GLY A 157 2.19 -15.87 1.47
C GLY A 157 1.51 -14.56 1.08
N VAL A 158 1.92 -13.43 1.71
CA VAL A 158 1.44 -12.08 1.36
C VAL A 158 1.77 -11.75 -0.08
N GLY A 159 2.98 -12.06 -0.55
CA GLY A 159 3.40 -11.83 -1.93
C GLY A 159 2.56 -12.60 -2.94
N LEU A 160 2.32 -13.88 -2.65
CA LEU A 160 1.49 -14.75 -3.47
C LEU A 160 0.06 -14.18 -3.57
N ILE A 161 -0.57 -13.88 -2.44
CA ILE A 161 -1.91 -13.31 -2.38
C ILE A 161 -1.97 -11.95 -3.07
N SER A 162 -1.02 -11.07 -2.77
CA SER A 162 -0.96 -9.72 -3.34
C SER A 162 -0.82 -9.72 -4.86
N ARG A 163 -0.07 -10.68 -5.44
CA ARG A 163 0.10 -10.79 -6.88
C ARG A 163 -1.16 -11.30 -7.58
N VAL A 164 -1.80 -12.31 -6.99
CA VAL A 164 -3.06 -12.87 -7.52
C VAL A 164 -4.16 -11.81 -7.57
N PHE A 165 -4.23 -10.94 -6.56
CA PHE A 165 -5.37 -10.03 -6.35
C PHE A 165 -5.05 -8.56 -6.56
N GLY A 166 -3.82 -8.21 -6.94
CA GLY A 166 -3.42 -6.83 -7.19
C GLY A 166 -3.41 -5.94 -5.94
N LEU A 167 -3.28 -6.52 -4.75
CA LEU A 167 -3.35 -5.79 -3.48
C LEU A 167 -2.06 -5.03 -3.12
N GLY A 168 -1.00 -5.22 -3.90
CA GLY A 168 0.32 -4.66 -3.55
C GLY A 168 0.78 -5.16 -2.18
N GLY A 169 1.50 -4.34 -1.43
CA GLY A 169 2.01 -4.69 -0.09
C GLY A 169 1.04 -4.47 1.07
N VAL A 170 -0.26 -4.22 0.81
CA VAL A 170 -1.23 -3.81 1.84
C VAL A 170 -1.34 -4.82 2.99
N LEU A 171 -1.22 -6.12 2.70
CA LEU A 171 -1.31 -7.18 3.69
C LEU A 171 -0.07 -7.35 4.57
N ILE A 172 1.04 -6.66 4.27
CA ILE A 172 2.28 -6.71 5.07
C ILE A 172 2.04 -6.19 6.48
N VAL A 173 1.32 -5.07 6.63
CA VAL A 173 1.07 -4.47 7.95
C VAL A 173 0.28 -5.41 8.86
N PRO A 174 -0.91 -5.93 8.48
CA PRO A 174 -1.62 -6.89 9.34
C PRO A 174 -0.83 -8.19 9.56
N ALA A 175 -0.09 -8.68 8.56
CA ALA A 175 0.77 -9.85 8.76
C ALA A 175 1.89 -9.58 9.77
N ALA A 176 2.48 -8.39 9.77
CA ALA A 176 3.51 -7.99 10.73
C ALA A 176 2.93 -7.80 12.15
N ILE A 177 1.75 -7.21 12.29
CA ILE A 177 1.10 -7.00 13.59
C ILE A 177 0.64 -8.33 14.18
N TYR A 178 -0.17 -9.09 13.44
CA TYR A 178 -0.84 -10.29 13.97
C TYR A 178 -0.06 -11.58 13.74
N GLY A 179 0.78 -11.62 12.71
CA GLY A 179 1.60 -12.80 12.41
C GLY A 179 2.97 -12.77 13.10
N LEU A 180 3.58 -11.58 13.27
CA LEU A 180 4.89 -11.44 13.93
C LEU A 180 4.83 -10.79 15.30
N GLY A 181 3.64 -10.31 15.73
CA GLY A 181 3.49 -9.63 17.03
C GLY A 181 4.19 -8.28 17.12
N LEU A 182 4.43 -7.61 15.99
CA LEU A 182 5.08 -6.29 16.00
C LEU A 182 4.11 -5.21 16.47
N PRO A 183 4.59 -4.19 17.21
CA PRO A 183 3.82 -2.99 17.45
C PRO A 183 3.39 -2.33 16.14
N PRO A 184 2.17 -1.75 16.05
CA PRO A 184 1.66 -1.14 14.82
C PRO A 184 2.59 -0.10 14.19
N HIS A 185 3.26 0.73 15.01
CA HIS A 185 4.22 1.73 14.54
C HIS A 185 5.42 1.09 13.82
N VAL A 186 6.01 0.04 14.42
CA VAL A 186 7.13 -0.71 13.83
C VAL A 186 6.70 -1.43 12.55
N ALA A 187 5.51 -2.02 12.56
CA ALA A 187 4.95 -2.69 11.38
C ALA A 187 4.76 -1.71 10.21
N GLN A 188 4.21 -0.52 10.48
CA GLN A 188 3.99 0.52 9.47
C GLN A 188 5.30 1.09 8.94
N GLY A 189 6.24 1.50 9.83
CA GLY A 189 7.54 2.02 9.44
C GLY A 189 8.35 1.01 8.60
N THR A 190 8.33 -0.26 9.01
CA THR A 190 8.98 -1.36 8.27
C THR A 190 8.30 -1.64 6.92
N ALA A 191 6.96 -1.63 6.88
CA ALA A 191 6.20 -1.83 5.64
C ALA A 191 6.39 -0.69 4.62
N LEU A 192 6.62 0.55 5.06
CA LEU A 192 6.96 1.67 4.17
C LEU A 192 8.28 1.42 3.42
N VAL A 193 9.27 0.81 4.07
CA VAL A 193 10.51 0.41 3.39
C VAL A 193 10.22 -0.65 2.32
N VAL A 194 9.43 -1.66 2.67
CA VAL A 194 9.00 -2.68 1.69
C VAL A 194 8.28 -2.03 0.51
N LEU A 195 7.38 -1.08 0.78
CA LEU A 195 6.62 -0.35 -0.24
C LEU A 195 7.53 0.46 -1.16
N ALA A 196 8.51 1.19 -0.61
CA ALA A 196 9.47 1.98 -1.39
C ALA A 196 10.34 1.09 -2.29
N VAL A 197 10.91 0.02 -1.71
CA VAL A 197 11.80 -0.89 -2.45
C VAL A 197 11.03 -1.66 -3.53
N ALA A 198 9.83 -2.17 -3.21
CA ALA A 198 8.98 -2.88 -4.16
C ALA A 198 8.42 -1.97 -5.27
N GLY A 199 8.20 -0.69 -4.97
CA GLY A 199 7.70 0.30 -5.93
C GLY A 199 8.76 0.81 -6.90
N LEU A 200 10.05 0.70 -6.58
CA LEU A 200 11.14 1.26 -7.38
C LEU A 200 11.28 0.59 -8.76
N PRO A 201 11.32 -0.76 -8.90
CA PRO A 201 11.46 -1.38 -10.22
C PRO A 201 10.34 -1.00 -11.20
N PRO A 202 9.04 -1.10 -10.87
CA PRO A 202 7.98 -0.69 -11.78
C PRO A 202 8.03 0.82 -12.07
N LEU A 203 8.39 1.66 -11.11
CA LEU A 203 8.58 3.10 -11.34
C LEU A 203 9.66 3.35 -12.40
N LEU A 204 10.81 2.70 -12.29
CA LEU A 204 11.90 2.84 -13.27
C LEU A 204 11.49 2.39 -14.68
N VAL A 205 10.68 1.33 -14.79
CA VAL A 205 10.12 0.89 -16.07
C VAL A 205 9.22 1.97 -16.67
N HIS A 206 8.31 2.57 -15.90
CA HIS A 206 7.43 3.64 -16.39
C HIS A 206 8.20 4.91 -16.74
N VAL A 207 9.22 5.27 -15.98
CA VAL A 207 10.12 6.41 -16.31
C VAL A 207 10.83 6.16 -17.65
N ARG A 208 11.42 4.97 -17.85
CA ARG A 208 12.13 4.64 -19.10
C ARG A 208 11.20 4.60 -20.32
N ARG A 209 9.92 4.27 -20.13
CA ARG A 209 8.91 4.28 -21.20
C ARG A 209 8.33 5.67 -21.48
N GLY A 210 8.66 6.68 -20.69
CA GLY A 210 8.06 8.01 -20.82
C GLY A 210 6.59 8.06 -20.35
N ASP A 211 6.18 7.10 -19.53
CA ASP A 211 4.82 7.02 -18.97
C ASP A 211 4.61 7.86 -17.71
N VAL A 212 5.60 8.63 -17.29
CA VAL A 212 5.48 9.56 -16.17
C VAL A 212 5.31 10.97 -16.72
N GLU A 213 4.16 11.60 -16.46
CA GLU A 213 3.97 13.02 -16.77
C GLU A 213 4.65 13.87 -15.69
N PRO A 214 5.77 14.58 -16.03
CA PRO A 214 6.62 15.19 -15.00
C PRO A 214 5.89 16.23 -14.16
N GLN A 215 5.09 17.10 -14.79
CA GLN A 215 4.38 18.18 -14.11
C GLN A 215 3.39 17.65 -13.07
N SER A 216 2.53 16.70 -13.45
CA SER A 216 1.56 16.12 -12.54
C SER A 216 2.23 15.28 -11.45
N ALA A 217 3.27 14.51 -11.80
CA ALA A 217 4.03 13.72 -10.85
C ALA A 217 4.70 14.60 -9.78
N THR A 218 5.34 15.70 -10.17
CA THR A 218 6.04 16.60 -9.24
C THR A 218 5.09 17.23 -8.24
N TRP A 219 4.03 17.89 -8.70
CA TRP A 219 3.10 18.59 -7.79
C TRP A 219 2.33 17.65 -6.88
N LEU A 220 1.87 16.52 -7.44
CA LEU A 220 1.16 15.51 -6.67
C LEU A 220 2.07 14.87 -5.61
N SER A 221 3.33 14.57 -5.98
CA SER A 221 4.31 13.99 -5.05
C SER A 221 4.76 15.00 -3.99
N ALA A 222 4.91 16.29 -4.34
CA ALA A 222 5.23 17.32 -3.36
C ALA A 222 4.16 17.41 -2.26
N GLY A 223 2.88 17.41 -2.64
CA GLY A 223 1.78 17.32 -1.67
C GLY A 223 1.82 16.02 -0.86
N ALA A 224 2.08 14.89 -1.53
CA ALA A 224 2.13 13.60 -0.88
C ALA A 224 3.31 13.45 0.10
N VAL A 225 4.44 14.06 -0.16
CA VAL A 225 5.58 14.11 0.79
C VAL A 225 5.16 14.79 2.08
N LEU A 226 4.57 16.00 1.99
CA LEU A 226 4.10 16.71 3.18
C LEU A 226 2.98 15.95 3.90
N GLY A 227 2.06 15.38 3.13
CA GLY A 227 1.02 14.51 3.67
C GLY A 227 1.58 13.29 4.39
N ALA A 228 2.59 12.63 3.83
CA ALA A 228 3.19 11.43 4.43
C ALA A 228 3.99 11.75 5.70
N LEU A 229 4.72 12.87 5.73
CA LEU A 229 5.37 13.36 6.94
C LEU A 229 4.35 13.59 8.06
N THR A 230 3.29 14.32 7.78
CA THR A 230 2.22 14.59 8.77
C THR A 230 1.48 13.31 9.16
N GLY A 231 1.19 12.42 8.21
CA GLY A 231 0.54 11.14 8.47
C GLY A 231 1.37 10.21 9.35
N ALA A 232 2.67 10.11 9.09
CA ALA A 232 3.59 9.33 9.92
C ALA A 232 3.73 9.91 11.34
N LEU A 233 3.86 11.23 11.47
CA LEU A 233 3.90 11.89 12.78
C LEU A 233 2.60 11.71 13.56
N LEU A 234 1.44 11.80 12.88
CA LEU A 234 0.15 11.50 13.50
C LEU A 234 0.08 10.03 13.96
N ALA A 235 0.57 9.09 13.16
CA ALA A 235 0.61 7.69 13.54
C ALA A 235 1.44 7.47 14.80
N ILE A 236 2.67 8.00 14.85
CA ILE A 236 3.60 7.84 15.96
C ILE A 236 3.03 8.42 17.27
N THR A 237 2.21 9.47 17.20
CA THR A 237 1.60 10.09 18.38
C THR A 237 0.30 9.44 18.84
N ARG A 238 -0.24 8.48 18.09
CA ARG A 238 -1.50 7.81 18.42
C ARG A 238 -1.27 6.47 19.11
N SER A 239 -2.30 6.02 19.82
CA SER A 239 -2.26 4.68 20.44
C SER A 239 -2.31 3.58 19.38
N ASP A 240 -1.72 2.43 19.69
CA ASP A 240 -1.76 1.22 18.86
C ASP A 240 -3.18 0.87 18.42
N GLN A 241 -4.15 1.01 19.33
CA GLN A 241 -5.56 0.73 19.04
C GLN A 241 -6.12 1.65 17.95
N ALA A 242 -5.80 2.96 18.02
CA ALA A 242 -6.26 3.92 17.02
C ALA A 242 -5.69 3.59 15.63
N LEU A 243 -4.44 3.17 15.55
CA LEU A 243 -3.81 2.77 14.29
C LEU A 243 -4.44 1.52 13.70
N VAL A 244 -4.74 0.52 14.54
CA VAL A 244 -5.44 -0.70 14.12
C VAL A 244 -6.84 -0.37 13.58
N VAL A 245 -7.57 0.54 14.23
CA VAL A 245 -8.90 1.00 13.76
C VAL A 245 -8.79 1.69 12.41
N VAL A 246 -7.86 2.64 12.26
CA VAL A 246 -7.66 3.35 10.98
C VAL A 246 -7.31 2.38 9.87
N PHE A 247 -6.39 1.44 10.13
CA PHE A 247 -6.00 0.44 9.15
C PHE A 247 -7.16 -0.49 8.78
N GLY A 248 -7.94 -0.95 9.76
CA GLY A 248 -9.13 -1.76 9.55
C GLY A 248 -10.18 -1.05 8.69
N LEU A 249 -10.39 0.26 8.93
CA LEU A 249 -11.28 1.09 8.11
C LEU A 249 -10.79 1.18 6.65
N LEU A 250 -9.50 1.44 6.45
CA LEU A 250 -8.90 1.54 5.12
C LEU A 250 -8.99 0.21 4.36
N LEU A 251 -8.72 -0.93 5.01
CA LEU A 251 -8.89 -2.25 4.41
C LEU A 251 -10.35 -2.49 4.01
N THR A 252 -11.30 -2.16 4.88
CA THR A 252 -12.73 -2.33 4.58
C THR A 252 -13.14 -1.50 3.36
N VAL A 253 -12.71 -0.24 3.29
CA VAL A 253 -12.96 0.64 2.13
C VAL A 253 -12.33 0.07 0.86
N MET A 254 -11.10 -0.45 0.94
CA MET A 254 -10.44 -1.09 -0.21
C MET A 254 -11.19 -2.33 -0.70
N GLY A 255 -11.60 -3.20 0.22
CA GLY A 255 -12.39 -4.38 -0.12
C GLY A 255 -13.72 -4.02 -0.79
N LEU A 256 -14.42 -2.99 -0.27
CA LEU A 256 -15.65 -2.47 -0.88
C LEU A 256 -15.41 -1.90 -2.29
N GLN A 257 -14.31 -1.16 -2.48
CA GLN A 257 -13.96 -0.66 -3.82
C GLN A 257 -13.67 -1.80 -4.79
N MET A 258 -13.01 -2.87 -4.32
CA MET A 258 -12.74 -4.04 -5.14
C MET A 258 -14.02 -4.74 -5.57
N CYS A 259 -14.96 -4.99 -4.66
CA CYS A 259 -16.26 -5.57 -4.97
C CYS A 259 -17.07 -4.69 -5.95
N ARG A 260 -17.05 -3.36 -5.77
CA ARG A 260 -17.77 -2.43 -6.67
C ARG A 260 -17.19 -2.41 -8.08
N ARG A 261 -15.87 -2.47 -8.25
CA ARG A 261 -15.21 -2.46 -9.57
C ARG A 261 -15.58 -3.69 -10.38
N GLU A 262 -15.74 -4.83 -9.74
CA GLU A 262 -16.17 -6.06 -10.39
C GLU A 262 -17.65 -5.98 -10.81
N ALA A 263 -18.53 -5.53 -9.93
CA ALA A 263 -19.94 -5.35 -10.23
C ALA A 263 -20.19 -4.40 -11.42
N THR A 264 -19.25 -3.48 -11.70
CA THR A 264 -19.34 -2.52 -12.82
C THR A 264 -18.58 -2.97 -14.07
N GLY A 265 -17.98 -4.18 -14.10
CA GLY A 265 -17.22 -4.68 -15.26
C GLY A 265 -15.96 -3.87 -15.58
N ALA A 266 -15.45 -3.08 -14.64
CA ALA A 266 -14.34 -2.14 -14.83
C ALA A 266 -12.94 -2.79 -14.74
N TYR A 267 -12.84 -4.11 -14.64
CA TYR A 267 -11.58 -4.82 -14.79
C TYR A 267 -11.26 -4.96 -16.28
N PRO A 268 -10.15 -4.44 -16.78
CA PRO A 268 -9.67 -4.79 -18.10
C PRO A 268 -9.32 -6.28 -18.03
N THR A 269 -10.12 -7.11 -18.72
CA THR A 269 -9.71 -8.49 -19.01
C THR A 269 -8.40 -8.42 -19.77
N ALA A 270 -7.42 -9.22 -19.35
CA ALA A 270 -6.07 -9.30 -19.95
C ALA A 270 -6.06 -9.75 -21.44
N SER A 271 -7.22 -9.87 -22.07
CA SER A 271 -7.43 -10.27 -23.45
C SER A 271 -7.58 -9.12 -24.46
N ALA A 272 -7.36 -7.86 -24.06
CA ALA A 272 -7.42 -6.72 -24.99
C ALA A 272 -6.02 -6.17 -25.30
N GLY A 273 -5.13 -7.05 -25.70
CA GLY A 273 -3.75 -6.73 -26.10
C GLY A 273 -3.31 -7.67 -27.22
N GLU A 274 -4.03 -7.64 -28.37
CA GLU A 274 -3.48 -7.96 -29.69
C GLU A 274 -3.16 -6.67 -30.43
#